data_78ad68a592c03bc97370b0444bd0ae90
#
_entry.id   78ad68a592c03bc97370b0444bd0ae90
#
_cell.length_a   1.000
_cell.length_b   1.000
_cell.length_c   1.000
_cell.angle_alpha   90.00
_cell.angle_beta   90.00
_cell.angle_gamma   90.00
#
_symmetry.space_group_name_H-M   'P 1'
#
loop_
_entity.id
_entity.type
_entity.pdbx_description
1 polymer ?
#
loop_
_entity_poly.entity_id
_entity_poly.type
_entity_poly.pdbx_seq_one_letter_code
_entity_poly.pdbx_strand_id
1 'polypeptide(L)'
;TSVGEQDVRDVASHSAEGSAFDFADSVLSGDSVSALRLLTKISRQGLRAWGGKRVSIRDAFALLMSAVNSEVTKTAAIIEFMVHTPDLEQAIKASGSRPSKPVISKMQKRLAVCDASHINKINAAILQAEKNLKVEGWRDTTHILEMFVFRVLKRK
;
A
#
# COMPACT_ATOMS: atom_id res chain seq x y z
N THR A 1 -14.41 31.37 3.85
CA THR A 1 -13.16 30.74 3.36
C THR A 1 -13.49 29.35 2.80
N SER A 2 -13.44 29.22 1.50
CA SER A 2 -13.63 27.94 0.82
C SER A 2 -12.42 27.04 1.10
N VAL A 3 -12.67 25.84 1.59
CA VAL A 3 -11.67 24.78 1.68
C VAL A 3 -11.37 24.31 0.26
N GLY A 4 -10.16 24.52 -0.22
CA GLY A 4 -9.75 24.13 -1.57
C GLY A 4 -9.57 22.60 -1.67
N GLU A 5 -9.66 22.10 -2.88
CA GLU A 5 -9.43 20.67 -3.19
C GLU A 5 -8.04 20.21 -2.76
N GLN A 6 -7.05 21.11 -2.82
CA GLN A 6 -5.69 20.86 -2.35
C GLN A 6 -5.64 20.71 -0.83
N ASP A 7 -6.38 21.52 -0.10
CA ASP A 7 -6.44 21.45 1.37
C ASP A 7 -7.05 20.11 1.82
N VAL A 8 -8.07 19.61 1.11
CA VAL A 8 -8.68 18.30 1.37
C VAL A 8 -7.68 17.17 1.09
N ARG A 9 -6.91 17.27 0.00
CA ARG A 9 -5.87 16.29 -0.33
C ARG A 9 -4.74 16.31 0.70
N ASP A 10 -4.31 17.47 1.13
CA ASP A 10 -3.25 17.61 2.14
C ASP A 10 -3.70 17.05 3.49
N VAL A 11 -4.93 17.27 3.90
CA VAL A 11 -5.50 16.69 5.11
C VAL A 11 -5.64 15.17 4.97
N ALA A 12 -6.13 14.66 3.84
CA ALA A 12 -6.27 13.24 3.57
C ALA A 12 -4.91 12.53 3.54
N SER A 13 -3.88 13.14 2.93
CA SER A 13 -2.53 12.57 2.87
C SER A 13 -1.81 12.54 4.21
N HIS A 14 -2.28 13.31 5.19
CA HIS A 14 -1.73 13.33 6.55
C HIS A 14 -2.51 12.43 7.53
N SER A 15 -3.61 11.81 7.10
CA SER A 15 -4.33 10.83 7.90
C SER A 15 -3.57 9.50 7.97
N ALA A 16 -3.84 8.69 9.00
CA ALA A 16 -3.26 7.37 9.16
C ALA A 16 -3.60 6.45 7.96
N GLU A 17 -4.85 6.51 7.51
CA GLU A 17 -5.31 5.75 6.34
C GLU A 17 -4.64 6.23 5.05
N GLY A 18 -4.53 7.55 4.85
CA GLY A 18 -3.83 8.12 3.69
C GLY A 18 -2.38 7.69 3.62
N SER A 19 -1.67 7.70 4.74
CA SER A 19 -0.27 7.24 4.82
C SER A 19 -0.14 5.73 4.59
N ALA A 20 -1.10 4.93 5.06
CA ALA A 20 -1.13 3.49 4.84
C ALA A 20 -1.36 3.16 3.35
N PHE A 21 -2.26 3.88 2.67
CA PHE A 21 -2.48 3.73 1.24
C PHE A 21 -1.29 4.20 0.40
N ASP A 22 -0.61 5.28 0.80
CA ASP A 22 0.64 5.72 0.17
C ASP A 22 1.73 4.66 0.27
N PHE A 23 1.84 4.00 1.42
CA PHE A 23 2.74 2.88 1.62
C PHE A 23 2.39 1.70 0.69
N ALA A 24 1.12 1.30 0.65
CA ALA A 24 0.63 0.24 -0.23
C ALA A 24 0.90 0.55 -1.71
N ASP A 25 0.66 1.79 -2.12
CA ASP A 25 0.93 2.23 -3.49
C ASP A 25 2.41 2.16 -3.84
N SER A 26 3.28 2.59 -2.95
CA SER A 26 4.73 2.49 -3.13
C SER A 26 5.20 1.03 -3.28
N VAL A 27 4.65 0.12 -2.48
CA VAL A 27 4.94 -1.32 -2.56
C VAL A 27 4.50 -1.90 -3.90
N LEU A 28 3.28 -1.61 -4.33
CA LEU A 28 2.72 -2.15 -5.57
C LEU A 28 3.30 -1.52 -6.83
N SER A 29 3.76 -0.28 -6.74
CA SER A 29 4.43 0.43 -7.84
C SER A 29 5.93 0.11 -7.96
N GLY A 30 6.48 -0.67 -7.03
CA GLY A 30 7.90 -1.01 -7.01
C GLY A 30 8.82 0.12 -6.54
N ASP A 31 8.28 1.12 -5.87
CA ASP A 31 9.01 2.27 -5.35
C ASP A 31 9.54 2.02 -3.93
N SER A 32 10.67 1.33 -3.84
CA SER A 32 11.31 0.99 -2.57
C SER A 32 11.74 2.22 -1.77
N VAL A 33 12.19 3.26 -2.46
CA VAL A 33 12.67 4.49 -1.81
C VAL A 33 11.52 5.18 -1.06
N SER A 34 10.39 5.36 -1.72
CA SER A 34 9.20 5.95 -1.09
C SER A 34 8.66 5.08 0.04
N ALA A 35 8.61 3.76 -0.14
CA ALA A 35 8.16 2.83 0.90
C ALA A 35 9.04 2.91 2.16
N LEU A 36 10.36 2.85 2.01
CA LEU A 36 11.30 2.94 3.12
C LEU A 36 11.30 4.31 3.79
N ARG A 37 11.14 5.38 3.01
CA ARG A 37 11.01 6.74 3.53
C ARG A 37 9.77 6.90 4.40
N LEU A 38 8.63 6.34 3.97
CA LEU A 38 7.41 6.33 4.76
C LEU A 38 7.57 5.54 6.06
N LEU A 39 8.20 4.37 6.01
CA LEU A 39 8.49 3.58 7.22
C LEU A 39 9.39 4.33 8.20
N THR A 40 10.43 4.99 7.71
CA THR A 40 11.31 5.82 8.56
C THR A 40 10.53 6.94 9.23
N LYS A 41 9.67 7.62 8.47
CA LYS A 41 8.81 8.69 9.01
C LYS A 41 7.86 8.15 10.08
N ILE A 42 7.18 7.04 9.81
CA ILE A 42 6.24 6.41 10.74
C ILE A 42 6.97 5.91 12.00
N SER A 43 8.16 5.33 11.85
CA SER A 43 8.98 4.87 12.97
C SER A 43 9.35 6.00 13.92
N ARG A 44 9.66 7.18 13.38
CA ARG A 44 10.07 8.35 14.18
C ARG A 44 8.91 9.14 14.77
N GLN A 45 7.83 9.29 14.00
CA GLN A 45 6.74 10.22 14.33
C GLN A 45 5.41 9.53 14.63
N GLY A 46 5.30 8.22 14.38
CA GLY A 46 4.03 7.52 14.38
C GLY A 46 3.12 7.94 13.22
N LEU A 47 1.95 7.32 13.15
CA LEU A 47 0.86 7.73 12.26
C LEU A 47 -0.10 8.65 13.00
N ARG A 48 -0.54 9.70 12.33
CA ARG A 48 -1.64 10.56 12.85
C ARG A 48 -2.97 9.90 12.56
N ALA A 49 -3.65 9.46 13.61
CA ALA A 49 -5.04 9.07 13.53
C ALA A 49 -5.97 10.31 13.58
N TRP A 50 -7.22 10.11 13.22
CA TRP A 50 -8.26 11.12 13.39
C TRP A 50 -8.28 11.65 14.84
N GLY A 51 -8.40 12.96 14.99
CA GLY A 51 -8.36 13.61 16.32
C GLY A 51 -6.94 13.94 16.81
N GLY A 52 -5.93 13.79 15.99
CA GLY A 52 -4.54 14.17 16.30
C GLY A 52 -3.76 13.18 17.16
N LYS A 53 -4.37 12.06 17.55
CA LYS A 53 -3.68 10.99 18.28
C LYS A 53 -2.63 10.32 17.39
N ARG A 54 -1.45 10.12 17.93
CA ARG A 54 -0.37 9.40 17.23
C ARG A 54 -0.45 7.91 17.55
N VAL A 55 -0.34 7.11 16.50
CA VAL A 55 -0.28 5.65 16.56
C VAL A 55 1.17 5.21 16.30
N SER A 56 1.73 4.41 17.18
CA SER A 56 3.10 3.88 17.02
C SER A 56 3.18 2.97 15.79
N ILE A 57 4.39 2.75 15.28
CA ILE A 57 4.59 1.84 14.14
C ILE A 57 4.11 0.42 14.45
N ARG A 58 4.23 -0.03 15.69
CA ARG A 58 3.73 -1.33 16.13
C ARG A 58 2.21 -1.43 15.98
N ASP A 59 1.49 -0.42 16.44
CA ASP A 59 0.03 -0.38 16.34
C ASP A 59 -0.44 -0.10 14.92
N ALA A 60 0.39 0.58 14.12
CA ALA A 60 0.13 0.85 12.72
C ALA A 60 0.36 -0.37 11.80
N PHE A 61 1.05 -1.41 12.26
CA PHE A 61 1.38 -2.59 11.45
C PHE A 61 0.14 -3.20 10.78
N ALA A 62 -0.91 -3.44 11.56
CA ALA A 62 -2.15 -4.02 11.06
C ALA A 62 -2.80 -3.12 9.99
N LEU A 63 -2.77 -1.80 10.18
CA LEU A 63 -3.29 -0.84 9.22
C LEU A 63 -2.49 -0.84 7.92
N LEU A 64 -1.16 -0.87 8.01
CA LEU A 64 -0.27 -0.93 6.84
C LEU A 64 -0.48 -2.22 6.04
N MET A 65 -0.51 -3.37 6.71
CA MET A 65 -0.73 -4.67 6.06
C MET A 65 -2.13 -4.78 5.47
N SER A 66 -3.14 -4.27 6.16
CA SER A 66 -4.52 -4.21 5.65
C SER A 66 -4.63 -3.37 4.37
N ALA A 67 -3.97 -2.22 4.33
CA ALA A 67 -3.94 -1.38 3.14
C ALA A 67 -3.24 -2.08 1.96
N VAL A 68 -2.09 -2.72 2.20
CA VAL A 68 -1.39 -3.50 1.18
C VAL A 68 -2.27 -4.63 0.66
N ASN A 69 -2.89 -5.40 1.56
CA ASN A 69 -3.76 -6.52 1.18
C ASN A 69 -4.98 -6.07 0.36
N SER A 70 -5.60 -4.97 0.75
CA SER A 70 -6.73 -4.38 0.00
C SER A 70 -6.32 -3.99 -1.42
N GLU A 71 -5.19 -3.31 -1.57
CA GLU A 71 -4.69 -2.89 -2.88
C GLU A 71 -4.19 -4.07 -3.73
N VAL A 72 -3.59 -5.09 -3.11
CA VAL A 72 -3.21 -6.35 -3.78
C VAL A 72 -4.44 -7.06 -4.34
N THR A 73 -5.49 -7.20 -3.54
CA THR A 73 -6.74 -7.86 -3.96
C THR A 73 -7.38 -7.15 -5.14
N LYS A 74 -7.44 -5.83 -5.07
CA LYS A 74 -7.95 -4.99 -6.16
C LYS A 74 -7.12 -5.12 -7.44
N THR A 75 -5.80 -5.08 -7.32
CA THR A 75 -4.89 -5.20 -8.45
C THR A 75 -4.97 -6.59 -9.09
N ALA A 76 -5.05 -7.65 -8.28
CA ALA A 76 -5.21 -9.01 -8.76
C ALA A 76 -6.51 -9.19 -9.56
N ALA A 77 -7.62 -8.64 -9.07
CA ALA A 77 -8.89 -8.66 -9.80
C ALA A 77 -8.83 -7.95 -11.15
N ILE A 78 -8.11 -6.83 -11.21
CA ILE A 78 -7.87 -6.10 -12.47
C ILE A 78 -7.03 -6.92 -13.44
N ILE A 79 -5.96 -7.53 -12.97
CA ILE A 79 -5.10 -8.40 -13.80
C ILE A 79 -5.92 -9.57 -14.38
N GLU A 80 -6.69 -10.23 -13.54
CA GLU A 80 -7.55 -11.35 -13.95
C GLU A 80 -8.59 -10.94 -14.99
N PHE A 81 -9.27 -9.82 -14.77
CA PHE A 81 -10.24 -9.29 -15.72
C PHE A 81 -9.60 -9.00 -17.09
N MET A 82 -8.41 -8.41 -17.10
CA MET A 82 -7.71 -8.03 -18.33
C MET A 82 -7.19 -9.21 -19.14
N VAL A 83 -7.09 -10.40 -18.57
CA VAL A 83 -6.80 -11.63 -19.32
C VAL A 83 -7.90 -11.91 -20.35
N HIS A 84 -9.14 -11.64 -20.00
CA HIS A 84 -10.30 -11.92 -20.86
C HIS A 84 -10.77 -10.69 -21.64
N THR A 85 -10.62 -9.51 -21.07
CA THR A 85 -11.07 -8.25 -21.67
C THR A 85 -9.99 -7.19 -21.48
N PRO A 86 -9.14 -6.93 -22.52
CA PRO A 86 -8.02 -6.00 -22.39
C PRO A 86 -8.48 -4.53 -22.40
N ASP A 87 -9.32 -4.17 -21.48
CA ASP A 87 -9.84 -2.83 -21.26
C ASP A 87 -9.68 -2.42 -19.80
N LEU A 88 -8.70 -1.57 -19.54
CA LEU A 88 -8.35 -1.15 -18.18
C LEU A 88 -9.48 -0.40 -17.48
N GLU A 89 -10.23 0.44 -18.18
CA GLU A 89 -11.35 1.18 -17.59
C GLU A 89 -12.44 0.23 -17.11
N GLN A 90 -12.78 -0.76 -17.92
CA GLN A 90 -13.77 -1.78 -17.55
C GLN A 90 -13.26 -2.65 -16.38
N ALA A 91 -11.97 -3.00 -16.40
CA ALA A 91 -11.36 -3.75 -15.30
C ALA A 91 -11.42 -2.96 -13.97
N ILE A 92 -11.15 -1.67 -14.01
CA ILE A 92 -11.25 -0.79 -12.83
C ILE A 92 -12.68 -0.72 -12.31
N LYS A 93 -13.66 -0.57 -13.21
CA LYS A 93 -15.09 -0.60 -12.84
C LYS A 93 -15.49 -1.92 -12.22
N ALA A 94 -15.07 -3.04 -12.81
CA ALA A 94 -15.36 -4.38 -12.32
C ALA A 94 -14.74 -4.63 -10.93
N SER A 95 -13.63 -3.99 -10.60
CA SER A 95 -13.01 -4.03 -9.26
C SER A 95 -13.72 -3.18 -8.20
N GLY A 96 -14.78 -2.47 -8.57
CA GLY A 96 -15.54 -1.59 -7.68
C GLY A 96 -14.98 -0.17 -7.55
N SER A 97 -14.02 0.19 -8.36
CA SER A 97 -13.41 1.53 -8.36
C SER A 97 -13.94 2.40 -9.49
N ARG A 98 -13.87 3.72 -9.32
CA ARG A 98 -14.25 4.66 -10.35
C ARG A 98 -13.07 4.94 -11.28
N PRO A 99 -13.20 4.76 -12.60
CA PRO A 99 -12.10 4.98 -13.54
C PRO A 99 -11.92 6.47 -13.85
N SER A 100 -11.33 7.20 -12.92
CA SER A 100 -10.88 8.57 -13.16
C SER A 100 -9.48 8.59 -13.79
N LYS A 101 -9.09 9.70 -14.43
CA LYS A 101 -7.75 9.85 -15.01
C LYS A 101 -6.62 9.53 -14.01
N PRO A 102 -6.65 10.05 -12.76
CA PRO A 102 -5.64 9.71 -11.77
C PRO A 102 -5.60 8.21 -11.43
N VAL A 103 -6.75 7.57 -11.31
CA VAL A 103 -6.86 6.13 -11.01
C VAL A 103 -6.32 5.29 -12.16
N ILE A 104 -6.66 5.63 -13.39
CA ILE A 104 -6.16 4.95 -14.60
C ILE A 104 -4.64 5.08 -14.68
N SER A 105 -4.10 6.28 -14.52
CA SER A 105 -2.65 6.53 -14.55
C SER A 105 -1.90 5.76 -13.46
N LYS A 106 -2.42 5.76 -12.25
CA LYS A 106 -1.88 5.01 -11.11
C LYS A 106 -1.88 3.51 -11.40
N MET A 107 -2.96 2.98 -11.95
CA MET A 107 -3.08 1.57 -12.27
C MET A 107 -2.17 1.16 -13.43
N GLN A 108 -2.01 2.00 -14.44
CA GLN A 108 -1.06 1.76 -15.53
C GLN A 108 0.37 1.63 -15.01
N LYS A 109 0.81 2.51 -14.12
CA LYS A 109 2.14 2.44 -13.49
C LYS A 109 2.30 1.16 -12.67
N ARG A 110 1.27 0.78 -11.95
CA ARG A 110 1.27 -0.42 -11.11
C ARG A 110 1.35 -1.69 -11.95
N LEU A 111 0.57 -1.78 -13.01
CA LEU A 111 0.56 -2.94 -13.92
C LEU A 111 1.85 -3.08 -14.75
N ALA A 112 2.60 -2.00 -14.92
CA ALA A 112 3.91 -2.06 -15.58
C ALA A 112 4.95 -2.86 -14.80
N VAL A 113 4.79 -2.99 -13.48
CA VAL A 113 5.73 -3.68 -12.58
C VAL A 113 5.11 -4.84 -11.81
N CYS A 114 3.80 -4.92 -11.75
CA CYS A 114 3.07 -5.87 -10.93
C CYS A 114 2.26 -6.84 -11.81
N ASP A 115 2.74 -8.05 -11.90
CA ASP A 115 2.05 -9.19 -12.56
C ASP A 115 1.54 -10.19 -11.51
N ALA A 116 0.95 -11.29 -11.96
CA ALA A 116 0.45 -12.34 -11.08
C ALA A 116 1.55 -12.94 -10.17
N SER A 117 2.77 -13.10 -10.70
CA SER A 117 3.92 -13.59 -9.92
C SER A 117 4.29 -12.59 -8.81
N HIS A 118 4.26 -11.32 -9.10
CA HIS A 118 4.54 -10.27 -8.12
C HIS A 118 3.45 -10.21 -7.03
N ILE A 119 2.20 -10.36 -7.41
CA ILE A 119 1.07 -10.48 -6.46
C ILE A 119 1.28 -11.65 -5.49
N ASN A 120 1.65 -12.81 -5.99
CA ASN A 120 1.93 -13.99 -5.15
C ASN A 120 3.10 -13.72 -4.20
N LYS A 121 4.13 -13.04 -4.66
CA LYS A 121 5.28 -12.65 -3.85
C LYS A 121 4.90 -11.68 -2.72
N ILE A 122 4.04 -10.71 -3.00
CA ILE A 122 3.52 -9.78 -1.98
C ILE A 122 2.69 -10.55 -0.95
N ASN A 123 1.78 -11.42 -1.37
CA ASN A 123 0.97 -12.23 -0.46
C ASN A 123 1.82 -13.10 0.46
N ALA A 124 2.84 -13.76 -0.07
CA ALA A 124 3.78 -14.55 0.73
C ALA A 124 4.57 -13.67 1.73
N ALA A 125 4.96 -12.47 1.32
CA ALA A 125 5.65 -11.52 2.18
C ALA A 125 4.75 -10.98 3.31
N ILE A 126 3.47 -10.74 3.04
CA ILE A 126 2.49 -10.36 4.07
C ILE A 126 2.38 -11.46 5.13
N LEU A 127 2.18 -12.71 4.73
CA LEU A 127 2.08 -13.84 5.64
C LEU A 127 3.34 -14.01 6.49
N GLN A 128 4.52 -13.84 5.87
CA GLN A 128 5.78 -13.92 6.60
C GLN A 128 5.94 -12.77 7.60
N ALA A 129 5.55 -11.56 7.24
CA ALA A 129 5.59 -10.40 8.14
C ALA A 129 4.66 -10.59 9.35
N GLU A 130 3.45 -11.07 9.12
CA GLU A 130 2.48 -11.38 10.19
C GLU A 130 3.00 -12.49 11.11
N LYS A 131 3.60 -13.53 10.54
CA LYS A 131 4.22 -14.61 11.31
C LYS A 131 5.37 -14.07 12.17
N ASN A 132 6.25 -13.27 11.61
CA ASN A 132 7.37 -12.68 12.32
C ASN A 132 6.89 -11.79 13.48
N LEU A 133 5.82 -11.02 13.27
CA LEU A 133 5.24 -10.19 14.32
C LEU A 133 4.68 -11.04 15.48
N LYS A 134 4.06 -12.18 15.18
CA LYS A 134 3.47 -13.06 16.20
C LYS A 134 4.51 -13.88 16.97
N VAL A 135 5.50 -14.39 16.29
CA VAL A 135 6.48 -15.36 16.85
C VAL A 135 7.68 -14.65 17.44
N GLU A 136 8.27 -13.73 16.71
CA GLU A 136 9.43 -12.94 17.16
C GLU A 136 8.98 -11.65 17.84
N GLY A 137 7.77 -11.41 17.78
CA GLY A 137 6.92 -10.60 18.59
C GLY A 137 7.22 -9.23 18.57
N TRP A 138 7.80 -8.70 17.99
CA TRP A 138 7.65 -7.48 18.68
C TRP A 138 8.89 -6.65 18.89
N ARG A 139 9.99 -7.23 18.81
CA ARG A 139 11.20 -6.53 19.19
C ARG A 139 11.53 -5.40 18.24
N ASP A 140 11.15 -5.55 16.96
CA ASP A 140 11.41 -4.49 16.00
C ASP A 140 10.41 -4.55 14.82
N THR A 141 9.24 -3.95 15.03
CA THR A 141 8.21 -3.83 13.98
C THR A 141 8.75 -3.09 12.76
N THR A 142 9.59 -2.08 12.95
CA THR A 142 10.23 -1.35 11.85
C THR A 142 11.07 -2.30 11.00
N HIS A 143 11.87 -3.14 11.63
CA HIS A 143 12.70 -4.13 10.93
C HIS A 143 11.86 -5.15 10.16
N ILE A 144 10.76 -5.64 10.75
CA ILE A 144 9.83 -6.56 10.06
C ILE A 144 9.26 -5.91 8.81
N LEU A 145 8.84 -4.65 8.90
CA LEU A 145 8.30 -3.90 7.76
C LEU A 145 9.37 -3.59 6.71
N GLU A 146 10.57 -3.26 7.10
CA GLU A 146 11.70 -3.07 6.18
C GLU A 146 12.02 -4.38 5.43
N MET A 147 12.07 -5.49 6.13
CA MET A 147 12.27 -6.82 5.53
C MET A 147 11.14 -7.19 4.58
N PHE A 148 9.90 -6.84 4.91
CA PHE A 148 8.76 -6.98 4.01
C PHE A 148 9.00 -6.22 2.70
N VAL A 149 9.38 -4.95 2.76
CA VAL A 149 9.67 -4.12 1.58
C VAL A 149 10.80 -4.75 0.75
N PHE A 150 11.89 -5.16 1.37
CA PHE A 150 13.01 -5.79 0.67
C PHE A 150 12.62 -7.09 -0.02
N ARG A 151 11.82 -7.93 0.63
CA ARG A 151 11.34 -9.20 0.03
C ARG A 151 10.48 -8.95 -1.19
N VAL A 152 9.58 -7.98 -1.12
CA VAL A 152 8.68 -7.65 -2.22
C VAL A 152 9.42 -7.01 -3.38
N LEU A 153 10.34 -6.11 -3.10
CA LEU A 153 10.97 -5.24 -4.09
C LEU A 153 12.34 -5.74 -4.57
N LYS A 154 12.82 -6.86 -4.01
CA LYS A 154 14.07 -7.48 -4.49
C LYS A 154 13.85 -8.02 -5.91
N ARG A 155 14.47 -7.37 -6.87
CA ARG A 155 14.58 -7.90 -8.23
C ARG A 155 15.46 -9.16 -8.21
N LYS A 156 15.01 -10.14 -8.94
CA LYS A 156 15.85 -11.31 -9.21
C LYS A 156 17.04 -10.91 -10.08
#